data_aed46556ca853d7e5a2702b936cc5546
#
_entry.id   aed46556ca853d7e5a2702b936cc5546
#
_cell.length_a   1.000
_cell.length_b   1.000
_cell.length_c   1.000
_cell.angle_alpha   90.00
_cell.angle_beta   90.00
_cell.angle_gamma   90.00
#
_symmetry.space_group_name_H-M   'P 1'
#
loop_
_entity.id
_entity.type
_entity.pdbx_description
1 polymer ?
#
loop_
_entity_poly.entity_id
_entity_poly.type
_entity_poly.pdbx_seq_one_letter_code
_entity_poly.pdbx_strand_id
1 'polypeptide(L)'
;MRKKVTIVGAGNVGATAAHWIASKELADVVLIDVVEGIPQGKGLDLLEAMPIEKRDCQIIGTNDYADTANSDIVVITAGIPRKPGMSRDDLLQTNYKIMSDVVSKVTAASPNCILIVVSNPLDAMAQAAFKQAKFNRERVIGMAGVLDSARFRTFIAEELNVSVENVTAFVLGGHGDTMVPLPRFSTVAGIPITELIEPPKLEALVQRTRDGGAEIVKHLKTGSAYYAPSAATVEMVEAILKDKKKILPCAAYLQGEYGISGLYVGVPCKLGARGLEQIIEIKLTAEESAALNKSADAVKELCAVIGV
;
A
#
# COMPACT_ATOMS: atom_id res chain seq x y z
N MET A 1 14.87 -21.71 -7.68
CA MET A 1 14.61 -21.36 -6.28
C MET A 1 13.28 -20.61 -6.27
N ARG A 2 12.37 -20.90 -5.32
CA ARG A 2 11.10 -20.20 -5.19
C ARG A 2 11.36 -18.74 -4.77
N LYS A 3 10.53 -17.79 -5.19
CA LYS A 3 10.63 -16.40 -4.75
C LYS A 3 10.38 -16.30 -3.24
N LYS A 4 10.96 -15.31 -2.58
CA LYS A 4 10.80 -15.06 -1.14
C LYS A 4 10.23 -13.66 -0.90
N VAL A 5 9.20 -13.59 -0.09
CA VAL A 5 8.61 -12.34 0.38
C VAL A 5 8.73 -12.25 1.90
N THR A 6 9.41 -11.23 2.38
CA THR A 6 9.40 -10.90 3.82
C THR A 6 8.30 -9.89 4.12
N ILE A 7 7.56 -10.12 5.20
CA ILE A 7 6.56 -9.20 5.75
C ILE A 7 7.02 -8.77 7.13
N VAL A 8 7.32 -7.49 7.29
CA VAL A 8 7.71 -6.90 8.58
C VAL A 8 6.48 -6.30 9.25
N GLY A 9 6.12 -6.90 10.36
CA GLY A 9 4.90 -6.64 11.12
C GLY A 9 3.92 -7.81 11.02
N ALA A 10 3.81 -8.62 12.08
CA ALA A 10 2.88 -9.75 12.17
C ALA A 10 1.51 -9.37 12.74
N GLY A 11 1.13 -8.08 12.63
CA GLY A 11 -0.21 -7.60 12.95
C GLY A 11 -1.27 -8.14 11.98
N ASN A 12 -2.48 -7.59 12.04
CA ASN A 12 -3.58 -8.08 11.19
C ASN A 12 -3.30 -7.90 9.69
N VAL A 13 -2.75 -6.75 9.29
CA VAL A 13 -2.44 -6.48 7.87
C VAL A 13 -1.35 -7.44 7.37
N GLY A 14 -0.23 -7.56 8.11
CA GLY A 14 0.89 -8.39 7.68
C GLY A 14 0.54 -9.88 7.64
N ALA A 15 -0.12 -10.41 8.67
CA ALA A 15 -0.54 -11.82 8.70
C ALA A 15 -1.57 -12.15 7.60
N THR A 16 -2.51 -11.23 7.32
CA THR A 16 -3.46 -11.41 6.21
C THR A 16 -2.77 -11.34 4.85
N ALA A 17 -1.76 -10.47 4.69
CA ALA A 17 -0.96 -10.45 3.45
C ALA A 17 -0.16 -11.74 3.29
N ALA A 18 0.44 -12.28 4.37
CA ALA A 18 1.10 -13.58 4.37
C ALA A 18 0.16 -14.70 3.90
N HIS A 19 -1.05 -14.73 4.46
CA HIS A 19 -2.09 -15.68 4.04
C HIS A 19 -2.39 -15.58 2.54
N TRP A 20 -2.64 -14.39 2.00
CA TRP A 20 -2.93 -14.21 0.57
C TRP A 20 -1.77 -14.61 -0.34
N ILE A 21 -0.52 -14.28 0.06
CA ILE A 21 0.69 -14.66 -0.70
C ILE A 21 0.81 -16.17 -0.75
N ALA A 22 0.62 -16.84 0.38
CA ALA A 22 0.72 -18.30 0.50
C ALA A 22 -0.42 -19.02 -0.22
N SER A 23 -1.68 -18.62 0.00
CA SER A 23 -2.86 -19.23 -0.67
C SER A 23 -2.82 -19.10 -2.20
N LYS A 24 -2.23 -18.02 -2.71
CA LYS A 24 -1.99 -17.83 -4.15
C LYS A 24 -0.69 -18.47 -4.65
N GLU A 25 0.07 -19.06 -3.74
CA GLU A 25 1.38 -19.69 -4.03
C GLU A 25 2.35 -18.77 -4.79
N LEU A 26 2.40 -17.49 -4.39
CA LEU A 26 3.22 -16.50 -5.07
C LEU A 26 4.70 -16.62 -4.69
N ALA A 27 4.99 -16.95 -3.43
CA ALA A 27 6.35 -17.00 -2.87
C ALA A 27 6.37 -17.78 -1.55
N ASP A 28 7.58 -18.15 -1.11
CA ASP A 28 7.83 -18.47 0.29
C ASP A 28 7.74 -17.19 1.13
N VAL A 29 7.23 -17.29 2.37
CA VAL A 29 6.94 -16.14 3.22
C VAL A 29 7.77 -16.17 4.50
N VAL A 30 8.42 -15.06 4.82
CA VAL A 30 8.98 -14.80 6.15
C VAL A 30 8.13 -13.72 6.82
N LEU A 31 7.48 -14.08 7.92
CA LEU A 31 6.70 -13.18 8.74
C LEU A 31 7.53 -12.79 9.97
N ILE A 32 7.95 -11.53 10.07
CA ILE A 32 8.79 -11.05 11.17
C ILE A 32 8.10 -9.98 12.00
N ASP A 33 8.25 -10.05 13.32
CA ASP A 33 7.77 -9.04 14.27
C ASP A 33 8.74 -8.92 15.44
N VAL A 34 8.66 -7.83 16.19
CA VAL A 34 9.44 -7.62 17.42
C VAL A 34 8.86 -8.36 18.62
N VAL A 35 7.57 -8.72 18.57
CA VAL A 35 6.88 -9.42 19.66
C VAL A 35 7.11 -10.91 19.53
N GLU A 36 7.87 -11.47 20.49
CA GLU A 36 8.17 -12.91 20.51
C GLU A 36 6.88 -13.76 20.57
N GLY A 37 6.88 -14.86 19.83
CA GLY A 37 5.77 -15.81 19.75
C GLY A 37 4.68 -15.43 18.75
N ILE A 38 4.45 -14.14 18.49
CA ILE A 38 3.41 -13.71 17.55
C ILE A 38 3.68 -14.13 16.12
N PRO A 39 4.84 -13.82 15.52
CA PRO A 39 5.10 -14.27 14.15
C PRO A 39 5.23 -15.78 14.06
N GLN A 40 5.83 -16.44 15.05
CA GLN A 40 5.99 -17.89 15.08
C GLN A 40 4.63 -18.60 15.09
N GLY A 41 3.72 -18.20 16.01
CA GLY A 41 2.39 -18.80 16.11
C GLY A 41 1.57 -18.60 14.83
N LYS A 42 1.53 -17.38 14.31
CA LYS A 42 0.81 -17.09 13.06
C LYS A 42 1.44 -17.77 11.84
N GLY A 43 2.78 -17.81 11.78
CA GLY A 43 3.50 -18.49 10.70
C GLY A 43 3.23 -19.97 10.67
N LEU A 44 3.21 -20.62 11.85
CA LEU A 44 2.91 -22.05 11.98
C LEU A 44 1.45 -22.34 11.59
N ASP A 45 0.49 -21.59 12.11
CA ASP A 45 -0.94 -21.74 11.79
C ASP A 45 -1.19 -21.61 10.28
N LEU A 46 -0.57 -20.61 9.64
CA LEU A 46 -0.63 -20.44 8.18
C LEU A 46 0.03 -21.62 7.45
N LEU A 47 1.16 -22.12 7.93
CA LEU A 47 1.84 -23.27 7.32
C LEU A 47 0.97 -24.54 7.41
N GLU A 48 0.29 -24.75 8.54
CA GLU A 48 -0.61 -25.89 8.75
C GLU A 48 -1.89 -25.81 7.86
N ALA A 49 -2.28 -24.62 7.42
CA ALA A 49 -3.36 -24.44 6.45
C ALA A 49 -2.97 -24.83 5.02
N MET A 50 -1.68 -24.80 4.67
CA MET A 50 -1.22 -25.02 3.30
C MET A 50 -1.53 -26.41 2.73
N PRO A 51 -1.45 -27.52 3.48
CA PRO A 51 -1.87 -28.84 2.99
C PRO A 51 -3.36 -28.91 2.61
N ILE A 52 -4.21 -28.18 3.33
CA ILE A 52 -5.66 -28.10 3.04
C ILE A 52 -5.88 -27.32 1.73
N GLU A 53 -5.16 -26.21 1.56
CA GLU A 53 -5.17 -25.38 0.36
C GLU A 53 -4.40 -26.01 -0.82
N LYS A 54 -3.70 -27.15 -0.61
CA LYS A 54 -2.84 -27.83 -1.59
C LYS A 54 -1.76 -26.91 -2.15
N ARG A 55 -1.03 -26.25 -1.24
CA ARG A 55 0.09 -25.34 -1.55
C ARG A 55 1.38 -25.81 -0.88
N ASP A 56 2.49 -25.64 -1.58
CA ASP A 56 3.81 -26.09 -1.12
C ASP A 56 4.76 -24.95 -0.71
N CYS A 57 4.25 -23.72 -0.52
CA CYS A 57 5.08 -22.61 -0.07
C CYS A 57 5.49 -22.80 1.40
N GLN A 58 6.72 -22.37 1.71
CA GLN A 58 7.24 -22.33 3.08
C GLN A 58 6.80 -21.02 3.75
N ILE A 59 6.45 -21.12 5.05
CA ILE A 59 6.10 -19.95 5.86
C ILE A 59 6.89 -20.03 7.15
N ILE A 60 7.69 -19.00 7.43
CA ILE A 60 8.52 -18.90 8.63
C ILE A 60 8.07 -17.68 9.42
N GLY A 61 7.72 -17.89 10.69
CA GLY A 61 7.54 -16.81 11.65
C GLY A 61 8.80 -16.65 12.49
N THR A 62 9.35 -15.42 12.60
CA THR A 62 10.63 -15.17 13.26
C THR A 62 10.71 -13.80 13.92
N ASN A 63 11.66 -13.65 14.86
CA ASN A 63 12.10 -12.35 15.39
C ASN A 63 13.51 -11.99 14.90
N ASP A 64 14.16 -12.87 14.12
CA ASP A 64 15.52 -12.66 13.61
C ASP A 64 15.51 -12.17 12.17
N TYR A 65 16.15 -11.02 11.93
CA TYR A 65 16.32 -10.46 10.58
C TYR A 65 17.22 -11.31 9.67
N ALA A 66 18.03 -12.23 10.21
CA ALA A 66 18.81 -13.14 9.40
C ALA A 66 17.94 -14.04 8.49
N ASP A 67 16.74 -14.42 8.97
CA ASP A 67 15.79 -15.22 8.17
C ASP A 67 15.23 -14.45 6.96
N THR A 68 15.29 -13.11 7.01
CA THR A 68 14.82 -12.26 5.90
C THR A 68 15.81 -12.17 4.76
N ALA A 69 17.00 -12.77 4.88
CA ALA A 69 18.07 -12.65 3.89
C ALA A 69 17.65 -13.10 2.49
N ASN A 70 18.09 -12.33 1.48
CA ASN A 70 17.82 -12.61 0.07
C ASN A 70 16.32 -12.63 -0.31
N SER A 71 15.50 -11.81 0.33
CA SER A 71 14.12 -11.61 -0.09
C SER A 71 14.05 -10.86 -1.42
N ASP A 72 13.14 -11.27 -2.31
CA ASP A 72 12.83 -10.57 -3.56
C ASP A 72 12.03 -9.29 -3.28
N ILE A 73 11.06 -9.39 -2.35
CA ILE A 73 10.22 -8.26 -1.92
C ILE A 73 10.18 -8.23 -0.39
N VAL A 74 10.24 -7.03 0.19
CA VAL A 74 9.96 -6.80 1.60
C VAL A 74 8.75 -5.87 1.72
N VAL A 75 7.71 -6.36 2.38
CA VAL A 75 6.50 -5.59 2.71
C VAL A 75 6.64 -5.07 4.13
N ILE A 76 6.52 -3.76 4.33
CA ILE A 76 6.65 -3.14 5.65
C ILE A 76 5.28 -2.66 6.12
N THR A 77 4.69 -3.42 7.05
CA THR A 77 3.44 -3.06 7.75
C THR A 77 3.70 -2.63 9.20
N ALA A 78 4.97 -2.68 9.63
CA ALA A 78 5.37 -2.35 10.99
C ALA A 78 5.09 -0.88 11.31
N GLY A 79 4.54 -0.65 12.48
CA GLY A 79 4.17 0.67 12.98
C GLY A 79 3.13 0.52 14.10
N ILE A 80 2.91 1.59 14.85
CA ILE A 80 1.88 1.61 15.88
C ILE A 80 0.66 2.40 15.40
N PRO A 81 -0.56 2.00 15.80
CA PRO A 81 -1.74 2.83 15.62
C PRO A 81 -1.72 4.00 16.60
N ARG A 82 -2.47 5.06 16.28
CA ARG A 82 -2.64 6.19 17.19
C ARG A 82 -3.29 5.73 18.50
N LYS A 83 -2.63 6.06 19.63
CA LYS A 83 -3.15 5.77 20.98
C LYS A 83 -3.90 7.00 21.54
N PRO A 84 -4.84 6.81 22.48
CA PRO A 84 -5.45 7.92 23.20
C PRO A 84 -4.37 8.82 23.85
N GLY A 85 -4.50 10.13 23.68
CA GLY A 85 -3.55 11.12 24.20
C GLY A 85 -2.31 11.36 23.32
N MET A 86 -2.09 10.58 22.27
CA MET A 86 -0.98 10.75 21.34
C MET A 86 -1.32 11.82 20.28
N SER A 87 -0.44 12.79 20.07
CA SER A 87 -0.57 13.75 18.98
C SER A 87 -0.31 13.08 17.62
N ARG A 88 -0.64 13.78 16.51
CA ARG A 88 -0.27 13.29 15.15
C ARG A 88 1.24 13.25 14.97
N ASP A 89 1.95 14.24 15.49
CA ASP A 89 3.40 14.36 15.38
C ASP A 89 4.12 13.29 16.20
N ASP A 90 3.63 12.97 17.41
CA ASP A 90 4.20 11.87 18.22
C ASP A 90 4.07 10.52 17.49
N LEU A 91 2.92 10.27 16.86
CA LEU A 91 2.71 9.06 16.06
C LEU A 91 3.66 9.02 14.87
N LEU A 92 3.78 10.12 14.15
CA LEU A 92 4.63 10.26 12.99
C LEU A 92 6.11 10.03 13.35
N GLN A 93 6.59 10.67 14.42
CA GLN A 93 7.96 10.49 14.91
C GLN A 93 8.23 9.06 15.39
N THR A 94 7.26 8.43 16.05
CA THR A 94 7.40 7.05 16.51
C THR A 94 7.50 6.09 15.32
N ASN A 95 6.60 6.23 14.35
CA ASN A 95 6.60 5.37 13.17
C ASN A 95 7.82 5.63 12.26
N TYR A 96 8.32 6.86 12.22
CA TYR A 96 9.58 7.17 11.54
C TYR A 96 10.78 6.41 12.13
N LYS A 97 10.90 6.38 13.47
CA LYS A 97 11.96 5.61 14.15
C LYS A 97 11.86 4.11 13.85
N ILE A 98 10.64 3.56 13.89
CA ILE A 98 10.38 2.16 13.55
C ILE A 98 10.77 1.89 12.10
N MET A 99 10.32 2.74 11.16
CA MET A 99 10.63 2.62 9.73
C MET A 99 12.13 2.64 9.47
N SER A 100 12.86 3.58 10.09
CA SER A 100 14.31 3.71 9.92
C SER A 100 15.08 2.48 10.42
N ASP A 101 14.70 1.93 11.57
CA ASP A 101 15.29 0.71 12.12
C ASP A 101 15.01 -0.51 11.24
N VAL A 102 13.74 -0.71 10.86
CA VAL A 102 13.31 -1.80 9.99
C VAL A 102 14.04 -1.76 8.64
N VAL A 103 14.03 -0.61 7.97
CA VAL A 103 14.66 -0.47 6.65
C VAL A 103 16.16 -0.74 6.73
N SER A 104 16.85 -0.26 7.77
CA SER A 104 18.29 -0.54 7.95
C SER A 104 18.56 -2.04 8.03
N LYS A 105 17.76 -2.78 8.79
CA LYS A 105 17.93 -4.23 9.00
C LYS A 105 17.59 -5.03 7.74
N VAL A 106 16.45 -4.75 7.11
CA VAL A 106 16.03 -5.52 5.92
C VAL A 106 16.93 -5.25 4.71
N THR A 107 17.42 -4.02 4.54
CA THR A 107 18.31 -3.71 3.40
C THR A 107 19.71 -4.31 3.58
N ALA A 108 20.17 -4.46 4.83
CA ALA A 108 21.40 -5.20 5.12
C ALA A 108 21.29 -6.68 4.79
N ALA A 109 20.14 -7.31 5.13
CA ALA A 109 19.88 -8.74 4.88
C ALA A 109 19.48 -9.02 3.41
N SER A 110 18.81 -8.08 2.76
CA SER A 110 18.25 -8.21 1.40
C SER A 110 18.55 -6.97 0.54
N PRO A 111 19.82 -6.74 0.15
CA PRO A 111 20.24 -5.50 -0.53
C PRO A 111 19.64 -5.33 -1.93
N ASN A 112 19.10 -6.39 -2.51
CA ASN A 112 18.51 -6.38 -3.85
C ASN A 112 16.97 -6.40 -3.85
N CYS A 113 16.32 -6.37 -2.69
CA CYS A 113 14.87 -6.45 -2.58
C CYS A 113 14.16 -5.19 -3.14
N ILE A 114 12.86 -5.34 -3.38
CA ILE A 114 11.94 -4.23 -3.61
C ILE A 114 11.18 -4.02 -2.30
N LEU A 115 11.08 -2.77 -1.84
CA LEU A 115 10.33 -2.39 -0.65
C LEU A 115 8.91 -1.95 -1.03
N ILE A 116 7.91 -2.54 -0.40
CA ILE A 116 6.51 -2.07 -0.45
C ILE A 116 6.14 -1.56 0.93
N VAL A 117 5.93 -0.26 1.05
CA VAL A 117 5.57 0.39 2.31
C VAL A 117 4.05 0.42 2.46
N VAL A 118 3.57 0.00 3.63
CA VAL A 118 2.14 -0.02 4.01
C VAL A 118 1.88 0.77 5.29
N SER A 119 2.93 1.00 6.08
CA SER A 119 2.88 1.74 7.35
C SER A 119 2.39 3.17 7.16
N ASN A 120 1.61 3.67 8.14
CA ASN A 120 1.05 5.02 8.12
C ASN A 120 1.78 6.00 9.05
N PRO A 121 1.77 7.31 8.72
CA PRO A 121 1.24 7.95 7.49
C PRO A 121 2.03 7.53 6.24
N LEU A 122 1.32 6.94 5.26
CA LEU A 122 1.96 6.17 4.20
C LEU A 122 3.02 6.94 3.41
N ASP A 123 2.68 8.12 2.90
CA ASP A 123 3.54 8.86 1.99
C ASP A 123 4.82 9.32 2.69
N ALA A 124 4.70 9.80 3.95
CA ALA A 124 5.85 10.16 4.78
C ALA A 124 6.71 8.94 5.15
N MET A 125 6.09 7.77 5.41
CA MET A 125 6.82 6.54 5.69
C MET A 125 7.51 5.99 4.44
N ALA A 126 6.92 6.11 3.26
CA ALA A 126 7.55 5.77 1.99
C ALA A 126 8.76 6.68 1.71
N GLN A 127 8.62 7.99 1.97
CA GLN A 127 9.72 8.96 1.89
C GLN A 127 10.86 8.60 2.85
N ALA A 128 10.56 8.29 4.10
CA ALA A 128 11.53 7.87 5.10
C ALA A 128 12.24 6.56 4.69
N ALA A 129 11.49 5.57 4.22
CA ALA A 129 12.04 4.30 3.73
C ALA A 129 12.99 4.52 2.55
N PHE A 130 12.63 5.36 1.59
CA PHE A 130 13.46 5.70 0.44
C PHE A 130 14.77 6.38 0.86
N LYS A 131 14.70 7.39 1.73
CA LYS A 131 15.89 8.09 2.25
C LYS A 131 16.82 7.14 3.00
N GLN A 132 16.27 6.25 3.81
CA GLN A 132 17.04 5.30 4.62
C GLN A 132 17.63 4.16 3.78
N ALA A 133 16.87 3.60 2.84
CA ALA A 133 17.31 2.46 2.03
C ALA A 133 18.44 2.81 1.06
N LYS A 134 18.54 4.07 0.63
CA LYS A 134 19.45 4.52 -0.44
C LYS A 134 19.32 3.71 -1.74
N PHE A 135 18.14 3.16 -1.97
CA PHE A 135 17.80 2.45 -3.19
C PHE A 135 17.40 3.43 -4.29
N ASN A 136 17.44 2.98 -5.53
CA ASN A 136 16.79 3.70 -6.61
C ASN A 136 15.28 3.75 -6.37
N ARG A 137 14.61 4.80 -6.86
CA ARG A 137 13.17 5.04 -6.66
C ARG A 137 12.29 3.88 -7.15
N GLU A 138 12.77 3.14 -8.14
CA GLU A 138 12.07 1.98 -8.72
C GLU A 138 11.85 0.86 -7.70
N ARG A 139 12.69 0.82 -6.65
CA ARG A 139 12.67 -0.26 -5.65
C ARG A 139 12.00 0.12 -4.33
N VAL A 140 11.42 1.31 -4.21
CA VAL A 140 10.66 1.71 -3.02
C VAL A 140 9.32 2.27 -3.45
N ILE A 141 8.23 1.61 -3.05
CA ILE A 141 6.88 1.91 -3.52
C ILE A 141 5.93 1.91 -2.32
N GLY A 142 5.02 2.87 -2.25
CA GLY A 142 3.98 2.91 -1.22
C GLY A 142 2.65 2.33 -1.71
N MET A 143 2.00 1.51 -0.88
CA MET A 143 0.64 1.02 -1.12
C MET A 143 -0.37 2.08 -0.70
N ALA A 144 -0.94 2.81 -1.65
CA ALA A 144 -1.84 3.94 -1.44
C ALA A 144 -3.11 3.81 -2.29
N GLY A 145 -3.10 4.40 -3.46
CA GLY A 145 -4.24 4.47 -4.36
C GLY A 145 -4.80 3.12 -4.82
N VAL A 146 -4.02 2.04 -4.76
CA VAL A 146 -4.52 0.67 -5.02
C VAL A 146 -5.68 0.35 -4.08
N LEU A 147 -5.52 0.61 -2.78
CA LEU A 147 -6.56 0.42 -1.78
C LEU A 147 -7.70 1.42 -1.97
N ASP A 148 -7.39 2.69 -2.17
CA ASP A 148 -8.40 3.75 -2.29
C ASP A 148 -9.24 3.57 -3.55
N SER A 149 -8.62 3.15 -4.65
CA SER A 149 -9.33 2.79 -5.89
C SER A 149 -10.20 1.54 -5.71
N ALA A 150 -9.76 0.55 -4.93
CA ALA A 150 -10.59 -0.62 -4.62
C ALA A 150 -11.88 -0.22 -3.86
N ARG A 151 -11.79 0.70 -2.91
CA ARG A 151 -12.96 1.27 -2.22
C ARG A 151 -13.90 1.97 -3.20
N PHE A 152 -13.35 2.84 -4.05
CA PHE A 152 -14.12 3.56 -5.05
C PHE A 152 -14.82 2.61 -6.02
N ARG A 153 -14.12 1.57 -6.51
CA ARG A 153 -14.70 0.51 -7.34
C ARG A 153 -15.86 -0.20 -6.65
N THR A 154 -15.74 -0.53 -5.38
CA THR A 154 -16.79 -1.17 -4.60
C THR A 154 -18.03 -0.28 -4.54
N PHE A 155 -17.87 1.00 -4.21
CA PHE A 155 -19.00 1.90 -4.07
C PHE A 155 -19.69 2.22 -5.42
N ILE A 156 -18.92 2.31 -6.50
CA ILE A 156 -19.48 2.43 -7.86
C ILE A 156 -20.29 1.17 -8.23
N ALA A 157 -19.74 -0.01 -7.95
CA ALA A 157 -20.42 -1.28 -8.25
C ALA A 157 -21.73 -1.43 -7.45
N GLU A 158 -21.74 -1.05 -6.17
CA GLU A 158 -22.94 -1.03 -5.32
C GLU A 158 -24.00 -0.05 -5.85
N GLU A 159 -23.61 1.19 -6.20
CA GLU A 159 -24.54 2.21 -6.71
C GLU A 159 -25.22 1.79 -8.01
N LEU A 160 -24.47 1.16 -8.91
CA LEU A 160 -24.95 0.77 -10.23
C LEU A 160 -25.51 -0.67 -10.26
N ASN A 161 -25.40 -1.41 -9.17
CA ASN A 161 -25.76 -2.83 -9.07
C ASN A 161 -25.12 -3.68 -10.19
N VAL A 162 -23.81 -3.54 -10.37
CA VAL A 162 -23.01 -4.26 -11.38
C VAL A 162 -21.88 -5.05 -10.73
N SER A 163 -21.34 -6.04 -11.46
CA SER A 163 -20.13 -6.75 -11.01
C SER A 163 -18.96 -5.78 -10.87
N VAL A 164 -18.24 -5.90 -9.74
CA VAL A 164 -17.00 -5.13 -9.50
C VAL A 164 -15.91 -5.45 -10.54
N GLU A 165 -16.00 -6.58 -11.25
CA GLU A 165 -15.07 -6.94 -12.32
C GLU A 165 -15.15 -5.96 -13.51
N ASN A 166 -16.32 -5.37 -13.73
CA ASN A 166 -16.55 -4.37 -14.78
C ASN A 166 -16.04 -2.96 -14.40
N VAL A 167 -15.70 -2.73 -13.14
CA VAL A 167 -15.37 -1.40 -12.65
C VAL A 167 -13.86 -1.18 -12.61
N THR A 168 -13.40 -0.14 -13.28
CA THR A 168 -12.05 0.41 -13.10
C THR A 168 -12.14 1.80 -12.48
N ALA A 169 -11.21 2.13 -11.59
CA ALA A 169 -11.17 3.45 -10.97
C ALA A 169 -9.73 3.86 -10.64
N PHE A 170 -9.50 5.16 -10.62
CA PHE A 170 -8.22 5.76 -10.20
C PHE A 170 -8.44 6.75 -9.06
N VAL A 171 -7.62 6.58 -8.01
CA VAL A 171 -7.49 7.55 -6.92
C VAL A 171 -6.01 7.92 -6.82
N LEU A 172 -5.69 9.18 -6.95
CA LEU A 172 -4.35 9.74 -6.87
C LEU A 172 -4.14 10.51 -5.56
N GLY A 173 -2.97 11.13 -5.43
CA GLY A 173 -2.62 11.95 -4.26
C GLY A 173 -2.13 11.15 -3.06
N GLY A 174 -1.91 11.82 -1.93
CA GLY A 174 -1.52 11.20 -0.67
C GLY A 174 -2.62 10.31 -0.10
N HIS A 175 -2.22 9.27 0.61
CA HIS A 175 -3.14 8.32 1.22
C HIS A 175 -3.78 8.89 2.49
N GLY A 176 -5.00 9.40 2.38
CA GLY A 176 -5.76 10.03 3.49
C GLY A 176 -6.82 11.00 2.97
N ASP A 177 -7.17 11.98 3.80
CA ASP A 177 -8.26 12.93 3.52
C ASP A 177 -8.02 13.78 2.25
N THR A 178 -6.77 13.91 1.81
CA THR A 178 -6.37 14.68 0.63
C THR A 178 -6.28 13.86 -0.65
N MET A 179 -6.70 12.59 -0.64
CA MET A 179 -6.73 11.76 -1.85
C MET A 179 -7.61 12.39 -2.94
N VAL A 180 -7.25 12.09 -4.18
CA VAL A 180 -7.88 12.67 -5.38
C VAL A 180 -8.52 11.57 -6.22
N PRO A 181 -9.76 11.16 -5.94
CA PRO A 181 -10.51 10.28 -6.82
C PRO A 181 -10.74 10.95 -8.17
N LEU A 182 -10.60 10.19 -9.25
CA LEU A 182 -10.72 10.70 -10.62
C LEU A 182 -11.92 10.06 -11.34
N PRO A 183 -13.15 10.63 -11.23
CA PRO A 183 -14.34 10.11 -11.91
C PRO A 183 -14.16 10.00 -13.43
N ARG A 184 -13.50 10.96 -14.08
CA ARG A 184 -13.25 10.95 -15.53
C ARG A 184 -12.42 9.76 -16.01
N PHE A 185 -11.57 9.21 -15.14
CA PHE A 185 -10.74 8.02 -15.40
C PHE A 185 -11.29 6.76 -14.74
N SER A 186 -12.55 6.82 -14.27
CA SER A 186 -13.22 5.68 -13.69
C SER A 186 -14.35 5.23 -14.62
N THR A 187 -14.43 3.93 -14.91
CA THR A 187 -15.33 3.39 -15.91
C THR A 187 -16.00 2.10 -15.43
N VAL A 188 -17.17 1.81 -16.03
CA VAL A 188 -17.83 0.51 -15.94
C VAL A 188 -17.89 -0.08 -17.34
N ALA A 189 -17.20 -1.19 -17.57
CA ALA A 189 -17.09 -1.84 -18.89
C ALA A 189 -16.64 -0.85 -20.01
N GLY A 190 -15.76 0.10 -19.65
CA GLY A 190 -15.25 1.13 -20.57
C GLY A 190 -16.12 2.38 -20.69
N ILE A 191 -17.33 2.40 -20.10
CA ILE A 191 -18.19 3.58 -20.08
C ILE A 191 -17.79 4.48 -18.92
N PRO A 192 -17.50 5.76 -19.12
CA PRO A 192 -17.19 6.69 -18.04
C PRO A 192 -18.31 6.75 -16.99
N ILE A 193 -17.97 6.70 -15.70
CA ILE A 193 -19.00 6.75 -14.65
C ILE A 193 -19.76 8.08 -14.61
N THR A 194 -19.17 9.13 -15.17
CA THR A 194 -19.82 10.45 -15.35
C THR A 194 -21.01 10.43 -16.31
N GLU A 195 -21.13 9.38 -17.12
CA GLU A 195 -22.29 9.15 -18.00
C GLU A 195 -23.35 8.23 -17.36
N LEU A 196 -22.97 7.54 -16.27
CA LEU A 196 -23.83 6.53 -15.64
C LEU A 196 -24.40 6.99 -14.28
N ILE A 197 -23.75 7.95 -13.63
CA ILE A 197 -24.07 8.39 -12.27
C ILE A 197 -24.29 9.90 -12.27
N GLU A 198 -25.43 10.31 -11.73
CA GLU A 198 -25.75 11.73 -11.59
C GLU A 198 -24.76 12.46 -10.70
N PRO A 199 -24.41 13.74 -11.00
CA PRO A 199 -23.36 14.49 -10.28
C PRO A 199 -23.49 14.48 -8.75
N PRO A 200 -24.65 14.67 -8.11
CA PRO A 200 -24.76 14.67 -6.65
C PRO A 200 -24.42 13.30 -6.02
N LYS A 201 -24.80 12.21 -6.69
CA LYS A 201 -24.47 10.86 -6.23
C LYS A 201 -22.97 10.58 -6.43
N LEU A 202 -22.39 11.02 -7.53
CA LEU A 202 -20.98 10.86 -7.81
C LEU A 202 -20.12 11.59 -6.76
N GLU A 203 -20.49 12.81 -6.37
CA GLU A 203 -19.84 13.53 -5.28
C GLU A 203 -19.92 12.78 -3.94
N ALA A 204 -21.09 12.19 -3.64
CA ALA A 204 -21.26 11.37 -2.44
C ALA A 204 -20.37 10.13 -2.44
N LEU A 205 -20.20 9.45 -3.59
CA LEU A 205 -19.31 8.30 -3.74
C LEU A 205 -17.82 8.71 -3.59
N VAL A 206 -17.43 9.84 -4.16
CA VAL A 206 -16.09 10.43 -4.00
C VAL A 206 -15.82 10.72 -2.53
N GLN A 207 -16.76 11.35 -1.83
CA GLN A 207 -16.59 11.63 -0.40
C GLN A 207 -16.55 10.35 0.44
N ARG A 208 -17.44 9.39 0.20
CA ARG A 208 -17.42 8.09 0.87
C ARG A 208 -16.08 7.35 0.66
N THR A 209 -15.47 7.50 -0.52
CA THR A 209 -14.15 6.93 -0.79
C THR A 209 -13.07 7.54 0.11
N ARG A 210 -13.08 8.86 0.31
CA ARG A 210 -12.18 9.54 1.25
C ARG A 210 -12.40 9.08 2.68
N ASP A 211 -13.64 8.88 3.07
CA ASP A 211 -14.04 8.46 4.42
C ASP A 211 -13.96 6.94 4.65
N GLY A 212 -13.67 6.14 3.62
CA GLY A 212 -13.77 4.68 3.67
C GLY A 212 -12.94 4.00 4.76
N GLY A 213 -11.80 4.57 5.13
CA GLY A 213 -11.02 4.11 6.29
C GLY A 213 -11.71 4.42 7.61
N ALA A 214 -12.24 5.63 7.76
CA ALA A 214 -12.95 6.08 8.96
C ALA A 214 -14.29 5.33 9.16
N GLU A 215 -15.00 5.04 8.06
CA GLU A 215 -16.24 4.22 8.08
C GLU A 215 -15.99 2.85 8.71
N ILE A 216 -14.89 2.17 8.33
CA ILE A 216 -14.53 0.86 8.90
C ILE A 216 -14.15 0.98 10.39
N VAL A 217 -13.35 1.98 10.76
CA VAL A 217 -12.97 2.23 12.17
C VAL A 217 -14.21 2.49 13.03
N LYS A 218 -15.18 3.24 12.52
CA LYS A 218 -16.46 3.50 13.22
C LYS A 218 -17.23 2.23 13.53
N HIS A 219 -17.22 1.24 12.62
CA HIS A 219 -17.87 -0.05 12.84
C HIS A 219 -17.08 -0.97 13.76
N LEU A 220 -15.75 -1.06 13.57
CA LEU A 220 -14.89 -1.94 14.38
C LEU A 220 -14.70 -1.44 15.81
N LYS A 221 -14.82 -0.13 16.05
CA LYS A 221 -14.55 0.56 17.33
C LYS A 221 -13.10 0.46 17.80
N THR A 222 -12.45 -0.68 17.58
CA THR A 222 -11.03 -0.94 17.88
C THR A 222 -10.34 -1.51 16.62
N GLY A 223 -9.14 -1.02 16.32
CA GLY A 223 -8.39 -1.43 15.13
C GLY A 223 -8.76 -0.63 13.88
N SER A 224 -8.34 -1.12 12.74
CA SER A 224 -8.55 -0.51 11.41
C SER A 224 -8.76 -1.59 10.35
N ALA A 225 -9.08 -1.22 9.12
CA ALA A 225 -9.13 -2.13 7.99
C ALA A 225 -7.81 -2.93 7.84
N TYR A 226 -7.93 -4.21 7.55
CA TYR A 226 -6.75 -5.06 7.30
C TYR A 226 -6.92 -6.05 6.13
N TYR A 227 -8.13 -6.47 5.78
CA TYR A 227 -8.36 -7.32 4.62
C TYR A 227 -8.07 -6.60 3.30
N ALA A 228 -8.69 -5.44 3.08
CA ALA A 228 -8.51 -4.67 1.86
C ALA A 228 -7.07 -4.14 1.67
N PRO A 229 -6.40 -3.55 2.69
CA PRO A 229 -5.01 -3.15 2.54
C PRO A 229 -4.06 -4.33 2.29
N SER A 230 -4.31 -5.50 2.88
CA SER A 230 -3.53 -6.71 2.61
C SER A 230 -3.73 -7.20 1.17
N ALA A 231 -4.96 -7.23 0.68
CA ALA A 231 -5.27 -7.62 -0.70
C ALA A 231 -4.63 -6.64 -1.71
N ALA A 232 -4.71 -5.32 -1.45
CA ALA A 232 -4.07 -4.29 -2.27
C ALA A 232 -2.54 -4.46 -2.31
N THR A 233 -1.92 -4.74 -1.17
CA THR A 233 -0.49 -5.04 -1.07
C THR A 233 -0.11 -6.27 -1.90
N VAL A 234 -0.89 -7.34 -1.78
CA VAL A 234 -0.64 -8.60 -2.50
C VAL A 234 -0.85 -8.44 -4.01
N GLU A 235 -1.76 -7.58 -4.45
CA GLU A 235 -1.89 -7.21 -5.86
C GLU A 235 -0.60 -6.59 -6.41
N MET A 236 0.07 -5.72 -5.64
CA MET A 236 1.37 -5.15 -6.01
C MET A 236 2.47 -6.22 -6.01
N VAL A 237 2.53 -7.07 -4.98
CA VAL A 237 3.47 -8.20 -4.89
C VAL A 237 3.33 -9.11 -6.10
N GLU A 238 2.11 -9.50 -6.45
CA GLU A 238 1.83 -10.38 -7.59
C GLU A 238 2.19 -9.72 -8.93
N ALA A 239 1.93 -8.42 -9.08
CA ALA A 239 2.30 -7.66 -10.28
C ALA A 239 3.81 -7.66 -10.50
N ILE A 240 4.59 -7.53 -9.42
CA ILE A 240 6.05 -7.53 -9.45
C ILE A 240 6.60 -8.94 -9.68
N LEU A 241 6.21 -9.92 -8.87
CA LEU A 241 6.76 -11.28 -8.94
C LEU A 241 6.48 -11.99 -10.27
N LYS A 242 5.30 -11.72 -10.85
CA LYS A 242 4.88 -12.31 -12.14
C LYS A 242 5.15 -11.39 -13.34
N ASP A 243 5.87 -10.31 -13.16
CA ASP A 243 6.20 -9.33 -14.21
C ASP A 243 4.98 -8.87 -15.03
N LYS A 244 3.85 -8.62 -14.38
CA LYS A 244 2.56 -8.38 -15.05
C LYS A 244 2.48 -7.07 -15.84
N LYS A 245 3.40 -6.13 -15.62
CA LYS A 245 3.35 -4.76 -16.17
C LYS A 245 2.02 -4.05 -15.87
N LYS A 246 1.46 -4.33 -14.69
CA LYS A 246 0.17 -3.81 -14.28
C LYS A 246 0.26 -2.33 -13.95
N ILE A 247 -0.73 -1.55 -14.38
CA ILE A 247 -0.83 -0.13 -14.03
C ILE A 247 -1.71 -0.03 -12.79
N LEU A 248 -1.11 0.46 -11.70
CA LEU A 248 -1.73 0.63 -10.40
C LEU A 248 -1.43 2.02 -9.83
N PRO A 249 -2.37 2.70 -9.18
CA PRO A 249 -2.07 3.94 -8.48
C PRO A 249 -1.32 3.63 -7.17
N CYS A 250 -0.05 4.00 -7.13
CA CYS A 250 0.85 3.76 -6.00
C CYS A 250 1.54 5.06 -5.59
N ALA A 251 1.95 5.17 -4.33
CA ALA A 251 2.84 6.25 -3.93
C ALA A 251 4.25 6.00 -4.48
N ALA A 252 4.73 6.93 -5.30
CA ALA A 252 6.03 6.88 -5.97
C ALA A 252 6.80 8.19 -5.75
N TYR A 253 8.13 8.11 -5.72
CA TYR A 253 8.99 9.28 -5.65
C TYR A 253 9.02 10.03 -6.97
N LEU A 254 8.49 11.25 -6.98
CA LEU A 254 8.39 12.08 -8.17
C LEU A 254 9.67 12.91 -8.38
N GLN A 255 10.08 13.03 -9.63
CA GLN A 255 11.27 13.77 -10.08
C GLN A 255 10.94 14.76 -11.21
N GLY A 256 9.76 15.36 -11.15
CA GLY A 256 9.24 16.30 -12.14
C GLY A 256 7.89 15.91 -12.71
N GLU A 257 7.51 14.65 -12.59
CA GLU A 257 6.19 14.19 -13.04
C GLU A 257 5.09 14.97 -12.32
N TYR A 258 4.05 15.36 -13.05
CA TYR A 258 2.95 16.23 -12.57
C TYR A 258 3.41 17.60 -12.04
N GLY A 259 4.65 18.03 -12.35
CA GLY A 259 5.26 19.25 -11.81
C GLY A 259 5.72 19.13 -10.37
N ILE A 260 5.70 17.93 -9.77
CA ILE A 260 6.08 17.65 -8.39
C ILE A 260 7.46 16.98 -8.37
N SER A 261 8.33 17.41 -7.46
CA SER A 261 9.66 16.83 -7.29
C SER A 261 10.01 16.61 -5.82
N GLY A 262 10.72 15.53 -5.54
CA GLY A 262 11.31 15.29 -4.22
C GLY A 262 10.35 14.69 -3.19
N LEU A 263 9.15 14.25 -3.60
CA LEU A 263 8.11 13.74 -2.72
C LEU A 263 7.52 12.42 -3.22
N TYR A 264 7.05 11.60 -2.29
CA TYR A 264 6.16 10.48 -2.56
C TYR A 264 4.73 10.96 -2.71
N VAL A 265 4.11 10.69 -3.84
CA VAL A 265 2.71 11.01 -4.11
C VAL A 265 2.07 9.86 -4.89
N GLY A 266 0.81 9.57 -4.61
CA GLY A 266 0.03 8.56 -5.33
C GLY A 266 -0.24 8.97 -6.78
N VAL A 267 0.30 8.20 -7.74
CA VAL A 267 0.19 8.43 -9.19
C VAL A 267 0.07 7.09 -9.92
N PRO A 268 -0.38 7.06 -11.20
CA PRO A 268 -0.43 5.83 -11.97
C PRO A 268 0.99 5.27 -12.21
N CYS A 269 1.25 4.05 -11.72
CA CYS A 269 2.54 3.38 -11.78
C CYS A 269 2.44 2.07 -12.55
N LYS A 270 3.33 1.82 -13.50
CA LYS A 270 3.50 0.51 -14.10
C LYS A 270 4.43 -0.33 -13.24
N LEU A 271 3.91 -1.42 -12.69
CA LEU A 271 4.65 -2.36 -11.85
C LEU A 271 5.01 -3.64 -12.62
N GLY A 272 6.27 -4.02 -12.56
CA GLY A 272 6.81 -5.25 -13.16
C GLY A 272 7.99 -5.79 -12.36
N ALA A 273 8.75 -6.71 -12.92
CA ALA A 273 9.83 -7.43 -12.22
C ALA A 273 10.90 -6.53 -11.58
N ARG A 274 11.06 -5.30 -12.05
CA ARG A 274 12.01 -4.32 -11.50
C ARG A 274 11.40 -3.40 -10.42
N GLY A 275 10.14 -3.63 -10.04
CA GLY A 275 9.36 -2.75 -9.18
C GLY A 275 8.60 -1.69 -9.98
N LEU A 276 8.78 -0.43 -9.66
CA LEU A 276 8.24 0.70 -10.43
C LEU A 276 9.03 0.85 -11.73
N GLU A 277 8.40 0.55 -12.87
CA GLU A 277 9.06 0.64 -14.17
C GLU A 277 8.77 1.92 -14.93
N GLN A 278 7.64 2.55 -14.62
CA GLN A 278 7.23 3.79 -15.26
C GLN A 278 6.16 4.50 -14.41
N ILE A 279 6.28 5.81 -14.28
CA ILE A 279 5.18 6.68 -13.87
C ILE A 279 4.45 7.12 -15.13
N ILE A 280 3.13 7.03 -15.13
CA ILE A 280 2.30 7.42 -16.29
C ILE A 280 1.64 8.75 -15.96
N GLU A 281 2.00 9.79 -16.70
CA GLU A 281 1.36 11.08 -16.58
C GLU A 281 0.07 11.10 -17.41
N ILE A 282 -1.06 11.30 -16.75
CA ILE A 282 -2.37 11.51 -17.37
C ILE A 282 -2.68 13.00 -17.37
N LYS A 283 -3.43 13.44 -18.37
CA LYS A 283 -3.82 14.85 -18.48
C LYS A 283 -4.91 15.18 -17.45
N LEU A 284 -4.54 15.87 -16.40
CA LEU A 284 -5.44 16.37 -15.35
C LEU A 284 -6.13 17.67 -15.80
N THR A 285 -7.33 17.93 -15.27
CA THR A 285 -7.95 19.28 -15.34
C THR A 285 -7.22 20.23 -14.40
N ALA A 286 -7.53 21.52 -14.49
CA ALA A 286 -6.97 22.52 -13.58
C ALA A 286 -7.34 22.22 -12.11
N GLU A 287 -8.58 21.79 -11.87
CA GLU A 287 -9.09 21.44 -10.55
C GLU A 287 -8.43 20.16 -10.00
N GLU A 288 -8.31 19.12 -10.85
CA GLU A 288 -7.63 17.87 -10.48
C GLU A 288 -6.15 18.11 -10.16
N SER A 289 -5.47 18.94 -10.98
CA SER A 289 -4.08 19.34 -10.74
C SER A 289 -3.92 20.14 -9.46
N ALA A 290 -4.81 21.09 -9.20
CA ALA A 290 -4.79 21.84 -7.95
C ALA A 290 -5.03 20.94 -6.72
N ALA A 291 -5.93 19.97 -6.82
CA ALA A 291 -6.17 18.98 -5.77
C ALA A 291 -4.93 18.09 -5.53
N LEU A 292 -4.26 17.64 -6.60
CA LEU A 292 -3.04 16.83 -6.49
C LEU A 292 -1.89 17.63 -5.84
N ASN A 293 -1.71 18.90 -6.21
CA ASN A 293 -0.71 19.77 -5.60
C ASN A 293 -1.00 20.01 -4.11
N LYS A 294 -2.25 20.29 -3.75
CA LYS A 294 -2.66 20.40 -2.34
C LYS A 294 -2.37 19.13 -1.56
N SER A 295 -2.57 17.97 -2.18
CA SER A 295 -2.26 16.67 -1.57
C SER A 295 -0.75 16.48 -1.38
N ALA A 296 0.07 16.90 -2.36
CA ALA A 296 1.52 16.88 -2.26
C ALA A 296 2.04 17.82 -1.16
N ASP A 297 1.45 19.01 -1.02
CA ASP A 297 1.81 19.96 0.05
C ASP A 297 1.56 19.35 1.44
N ALA A 298 0.43 18.65 1.63
CA ALA A 298 0.15 17.96 2.89
C ALA A 298 1.19 16.85 3.20
N VAL A 299 1.66 16.12 2.18
CA VAL A 299 2.76 15.15 2.35
C VAL A 299 4.07 15.86 2.72
N LYS A 300 4.36 16.98 2.06
CA LYS A 300 5.55 17.79 2.35
C LYS A 300 5.60 18.28 3.79
N GLU A 301 4.46 18.70 4.34
CA GLU A 301 4.35 19.09 5.75
C GLU A 301 4.70 17.92 6.68
N LEU A 302 4.17 16.71 6.42
CA LEU A 302 4.49 15.52 7.21
C LEU A 302 6.00 15.16 7.12
N CYS A 303 6.58 15.24 5.92
CA CYS A 303 8.00 14.99 5.71
C CYS A 303 8.88 16.00 6.46
N ALA A 304 8.49 17.27 6.50
CA ALA A 304 9.20 18.32 7.23
C ALA A 304 9.25 18.04 8.76
N VAL A 305 8.17 17.51 9.34
CA VAL A 305 8.11 17.16 10.78
C VAL A 305 9.15 16.10 11.15
N ILE A 306 9.46 15.16 10.25
CA ILE A 306 10.45 14.08 10.50
C ILE A 306 11.82 14.36 9.85
N GLY A 307 11.98 15.48 9.16
CA GLY A 307 13.27 15.90 8.57
C GLY A 307 13.70 15.09 7.33
N VAL A 308 12.76 14.63 6.49
CA VAL A 308 13.04 13.82 5.29
C VAL A 308 12.52 14.46 4.01
#